data_c0a629b21f8567b3a2b91ffd084c2708
#
_entry.id   c0a629b21f8567b3a2b91ffd084c2708
#
_cell.length_a   1.000
_cell.length_b   1.000
_cell.length_c   1.000
_cell.angle_alpha   90.00
_cell.angle_beta   90.00
_cell.angle_gamma   90.00
#
_symmetry.space_group_name_H-M   'P 1'
#
loop_
_entity.id
_entity.type
_entity.pdbx_description
1 polymer ?
#
loop_
_entity_poly.entity_id
_entity_poly.type
_entity_poly.pdbx_seq_one_letter_code
_entity_poly.pdbx_strand_id
1 'polypeptide(L)'
;MKSHLITAEDTIYDIITRYPETKKRLLELSPRYEKLNNPVLFETVARFTTVQKAAQMVGIYLREMLYQLNDAIGLGEEYLQKEKEINGTGMVINIEQNLSPPFW
;
A
#
# COMPACT_ATOMS: atom_id res chain seq x y z
N MET A 1 2.19 0.20 22.61
CA MET A 1 2.73 0.97 21.81
C MET A 1 2.07 1.13 20.52
N LYS A 2 2.41 1.99 19.76
CA LYS A 2 1.73 2.24 18.64
C LYS A 2 2.26 1.56 17.51
N SER A 3 1.43 0.92 16.76
CA SER A 3 1.82 0.33 15.51
C SER A 3 1.92 1.40 14.46
N HIS A 4 2.81 1.19 13.53
CA HIS A 4 2.96 2.12 12.43
C HIS A 4 2.29 1.58 11.20
N LEU A 5 1.45 2.40 10.57
CA LEU A 5 0.87 2.04 9.31
C LEU A 5 1.95 2.01 8.23
N ILE A 6 1.79 1.08 7.30
CA ILE A 6 2.68 1.04 6.14
C ILE A 6 2.31 2.20 5.24
N THR A 7 3.30 2.95 4.78
CA THR A 7 3.07 4.14 3.96
C THR A 7 3.64 3.96 2.56
N ALA A 8 3.30 4.91 1.68
CA ALA A 8 3.75 4.86 0.30
C ALA A 8 5.26 4.95 0.16
N GLU A 9 5.92 5.57 1.13
CA GLU A 9 7.37 5.76 1.10
C GLU A 9 8.15 4.59 1.65
N ASP A 10 7.50 3.67 2.33
CA ASP A 10 8.21 2.50 2.85
C ASP A 10 8.68 1.64 1.69
N THR A 11 9.86 1.05 1.82
CA THR A 11 10.35 0.17 0.77
C THR A 11 9.80 -1.24 0.96
N ILE A 12 9.74 -1.97 -0.15
CA ILE A 12 9.27 -3.36 -0.08
C ILE A 12 10.19 -4.17 0.83
N TYR A 13 11.50 -3.88 0.78
CA TYR A 13 12.44 -4.57 1.64
C TYR A 13 12.09 -4.35 3.11
N ASP A 14 11.82 -3.10 3.50
CA ASP A 14 11.52 -2.78 4.88
C ASP A 14 10.25 -3.45 5.37
N ILE A 15 9.19 -3.41 4.59
CA ILE A 15 7.93 -3.98 5.06
C ILE A 15 8.01 -5.49 5.18
N ILE A 16 8.70 -6.15 4.27
CA ILE A 16 8.82 -7.60 4.36
C ILE A 16 9.73 -8.00 5.52
N THR A 17 10.77 -7.21 5.76
CA THR A 17 11.68 -7.50 6.85
C THR A 17 11.00 -7.32 8.20
N ARG A 18 10.22 -6.27 8.35
CA ARG A 18 9.50 -6.03 9.60
C ARG A 18 8.28 -6.90 9.75
N TYR A 19 7.58 -7.13 8.66
CA TYR A 19 6.31 -7.86 8.66
C TYR A 19 6.35 -8.92 7.58
N PRO A 20 6.92 -10.09 7.84
CA PRO A 20 7.07 -11.13 6.81
C PRO A 20 5.75 -11.54 6.14
N GLU A 21 4.63 -11.38 6.83
CA GLU A 21 3.35 -11.75 6.26
C GLU A 21 2.97 -10.89 5.07
N THR A 22 3.60 -9.72 4.91
CA THR A 22 3.30 -8.86 3.76
C THR A 22 3.79 -9.47 2.46
N LYS A 23 4.84 -10.30 2.52
CA LYS A 23 5.33 -10.95 1.31
C LYS A 23 4.26 -11.84 0.70
N LYS A 24 3.58 -12.60 1.54
CA LYS A 24 2.52 -13.47 1.08
C LYS A 24 1.40 -12.66 0.44
N ARG A 25 1.03 -11.55 1.07
CA ARG A 25 -0.03 -10.72 0.53
C ARG A 25 0.37 -10.12 -0.81
N LEU A 26 1.63 -9.72 -0.96
CA LEU A 26 2.11 -9.19 -2.23
C LEU A 26 2.02 -10.24 -3.32
N LEU A 27 2.39 -11.49 -3.00
CA LEU A 27 2.33 -12.56 -3.99
C LEU A 27 0.89 -12.83 -4.41
N GLU A 28 -0.06 -12.65 -3.49
CA GLU A 28 -1.46 -12.83 -3.81
C GLU A 28 -1.98 -11.70 -4.69
N LEU A 29 -1.41 -10.51 -4.55
CA LEU A 29 -1.85 -9.36 -5.33
C LEU A 29 -1.39 -9.44 -6.78
N SER A 30 -0.20 -9.95 -7.02
CA SER A 30 0.32 -10.05 -8.37
C SER A 30 1.41 -11.11 -8.46
N PRO A 31 1.35 -11.97 -9.48
CA PRO A 31 2.42 -12.97 -9.68
C PRO A 31 3.76 -12.33 -10.00
N ARG A 32 3.77 -11.06 -10.40
CA ARG A 32 5.03 -10.38 -10.68
C ARG A 32 5.91 -10.30 -9.44
N TYR A 33 5.31 -10.34 -8.26
CA TYR A 33 6.06 -10.27 -7.03
C TYR A 33 6.78 -11.56 -6.67
N GLU A 34 6.64 -12.59 -7.51
CA GLU A 34 7.40 -13.82 -7.30
C GLU A 34 8.90 -13.59 -7.30
N LYS A 35 9.33 -12.51 -7.91
CA LYS A 35 10.76 -12.16 -7.92
C LYS A 35 11.28 -11.92 -6.52
N LEU A 36 10.40 -11.63 -5.58
CA LEU A 36 10.80 -11.46 -4.19
C LEU A 36 11.34 -12.74 -3.58
N ASN A 37 11.08 -13.89 -4.22
CA ASN A 37 11.62 -15.16 -3.74
C ASN A 37 13.08 -15.31 -4.10
N ASN A 38 13.61 -14.49 -5.00
CA ASN A 38 15.00 -14.53 -5.37
C ASN A 38 15.79 -13.65 -4.38
N PRO A 39 16.71 -14.24 -3.60
CA PRO A 39 17.41 -13.47 -2.57
C PRO A 39 18.19 -12.28 -3.12
N VAL A 40 18.78 -12.44 -4.30
CA VAL A 40 19.55 -11.35 -4.90
C VAL A 40 18.64 -10.18 -5.24
N LEU A 41 17.50 -10.47 -5.87
CA LEU A 41 16.57 -9.42 -6.24
C LEU A 41 15.95 -8.79 -5.02
N PHE A 42 15.68 -9.59 -4.00
CA PHE A 42 15.12 -9.05 -2.78
C PHE A 42 16.10 -8.08 -2.12
N GLU A 43 17.38 -8.46 -2.06
CA GLU A 43 18.37 -7.62 -1.42
C GLU A 43 18.71 -6.38 -2.22
N THR A 44 18.50 -6.40 -3.52
CA THR A 44 18.86 -5.25 -4.34
C THR A 44 17.65 -4.43 -4.77
N VAL A 45 16.74 -5.04 -5.52
CA VAL A 45 15.62 -4.30 -6.08
C VAL A 45 14.64 -3.85 -5.01
N ALA A 46 14.29 -4.74 -4.08
CA ALA A 46 13.29 -4.40 -3.08
C ALA A 46 13.75 -3.28 -2.16
N ARG A 47 15.05 -3.13 -1.97
CA ARG A 47 15.58 -2.05 -1.12
C ARG A 47 15.32 -0.68 -1.71
N PHE A 48 15.20 -0.60 -3.01
CA PHE A 48 15.01 0.67 -3.68
C PHE A 48 13.62 0.86 -4.27
N THR A 49 12.72 -0.08 -4.00
CA THR A 49 11.37 0.00 -4.53
C THR A 49 10.41 0.34 -3.40
N THR A 50 9.81 1.54 -3.48
CA THR A 50 8.82 1.94 -2.49
C THR A 50 7.49 1.26 -2.78
N VAL A 51 6.60 1.28 -1.79
CA VAL A 51 5.25 0.74 -1.97
C VAL A 51 4.55 1.46 -3.13
N GLN A 52 4.73 2.78 -3.22
CA GLN A 52 4.13 3.53 -4.31
C GLN A 52 4.62 3.05 -5.67
N LYS A 53 5.92 2.87 -5.81
CA LYS A 53 6.47 2.41 -7.07
C LYS A 53 6.03 0.99 -7.38
N ALA A 54 5.97 0.13 -6.36
CA ALA A 54 5.54 -1.24 -6.56
C ALA A 54 4.10 -1.29 -7.07
N ALA A 55 3.24 -0.43 -6.53
CA ALA A 55 1.86 -0.38 -6.99
C ALA A 55 1.78 0.05 -8.44
N GLN A 56 2.58 1.05 -8.82
CA GLN A 56 2.61 1.52 -10.19
C GLN A 56 3.08 0.44 -11.16
N MET A 57 4.06 -0.34 -10.74
CA MET A 57 4.64 -1.36 -11.61
C MET A 57 3.65 -2.44 -11.99
N VAL A 58 2.70 -2.75 -11.13
CA VAL A 58 1.73 -3.81 -11.42
C VAL A 58 0.35 -3.25 -11.70
N GLY A 59 0.20 -1.93 -11.73
CA GLY A 59 -1.07 -1.32 -12.09
C GLY A 59 -2.15 -1.38 -11.02
N ILE A 60 -1.74 -1.40 -9.76
CA ILE A 60 -2.68 -1.39 -8.65
C ILE A 60 -2.73 0.02 -8.07
N TYR A 61 -3.93 0.49 -7.71
CA TYR A 61 -4.04 1.79 -7.09
C TYR A 61 -3.28 1.80 -5.77
N LEU A 62 -2.61 2.91 -5.48
CA LEU A 62 -1.82 3.02 -4.26
C LEU A 62 -2.67 2.78 -3.02
N ARG A 63 -3.88 3.32 -2.99
CA ARG A 63 -4.77 3.13 -1.85
C ARG A 63 -5.08 1.67 -1.63
N GLU A 64 -5.34 0.95 -2.71
CA GLU A 64 -5.63 -0.47 -2.61
C GLU A 64 -4.41 -1.22 -2.10
N MET A 65 -3.24 -0.89 -2.62
CA MET A 65 -2.02 -1.54 -2.18
C MET A 65 -1.78 -1.28 -0.70
N LEU A 66 -1.94 -0.03 -0.27
CA LEU A 66 -1.72 0.32 1.14
C LEU A 66 -2.72 -0.38 2.05
N TYR A 67 -3.97 -0.46 1.61
CA TYR A 67 -4.97 -1.16 2.42
C TYR A 67 -4.60 -2.64 2.55
N GLN A 68 -4.25 -3.27 1.44
CA GLN A 68 -3.93 -4.70 1.46
C GLN A 68 -2.73 -4.99 2.36
N LEU A 69 -1.70 -4.15 2.28
CA LEU A 69 -0.51 -4.37 3.10
C LEU A 69 -0.79 -4.13 4.57
N ASN A 70 -1.53 -3.07 4.88
CA ASN A 70 -1.87 -2.79 6.27
C ASN A 70 -2.82 -3.85 6.81
N ASP A 71 -3.72 -4.35 5.98
CA ASP A 71 -4.63 -5.41 6.41
C ASP A 71 -3.85 -6.68 6.73
N ALA A 72 -2.79 -6.96 5.97
CA ALA A 72 -1.98 -8.15 6.19
C ALA A 72 -1.32 -8.17 7.58
N ILE A 73 -1.07 -6.99 8.14
CA ILE A 73 -0.46 -6.88 9.46
C ILE A 73 -1.47 -6.51 10.53
N GLY A 74 -2.76 -6.62 10.22
CA GLY A 74 -3.82 -6.37 11.19
C GLY A 74 -4.19 -4.92 11.37
N LEU A 75 -3.75 -4.04 10.48
CA LEU A 75 -4.01 -2.62 10.60
C LEU A 75 -4.93 -2.07 9.49
N GLY A 76 -5.69 -2.96 8.85
CA GLY A 76 -6.58 -2.52 7.77
C GLY A 76 -7.59 -1.49 8.23
N GLU A 77 -8.18 -1.71 9.40
CA GLU A 77 -9.18 -0.79 9.92
C GLU A 77 -8.56 0.55 10.26
N GLU A 78 -7.39 0.55 10.87
CA GLU A 78 -6.71 1.78 11.19
C GLU A 78 -6.37 2.58 9.95
N TYR A 79 -5.98 1.87 8.89
CA TYR A 79 -5.68 2.54 7.64
C TYR A 79 -6.92 3.22 7.06
N LEU A 80 -8.05 2.52 7.06
CA LEU A 80 -9.28 3.08 6.54
C LEU A 80 -9.74 4.28 7.37
N GLN A 81 -9.56 4.21 8.68
CA GLN A 81 -9.92 5.28 9.55
C GLN A 81 -9.07 6.52 9.28
N LYS A 82 -7.78 6.31 9.10
CA LYS A 82 -6.87 7.40 8.82
C LYS A 82 -7.19 8.08 7.50
N GLU A 83 -7.48 7.27 6.48
CA GLU A 83 -7.82 7.80 5.19
C GLU A 83 -9.11 8.59 5.24
N LYS A 84 -10.06 8.11 6.03
CA LYS A 84 -11.32 8.79 6.19
C LYS A 84 -11.13 10.15 6.87
N GLU A 85 -10.26 10.22 7.86
CA GLU A 85 -9.97 11.46 8.54
C GLU A 85 -9.39 12.49 7.60
N ILE A 86 -8.44 12.07 6.77
CA ILE A 86 -7.80 12.96 5.83
C ILE A 86 -8.80 13.47 4.80
N ASN A 87 -9.58 12.58 4.23
CA ASN A 87 -10.53 12.96 3.19
C ASN A 87 -11.74 13.67 3.76
N GLY A 88 -12.08 13.39 4.99
CA GLY A 88 -13.25 13.98 5.60
C GLY A 88 -13.06 15.45 5.96
N THR A 89 -11.84 15.89 6.08
CA THR A 89 -11.57 17.28 6.40
C THR A 89 -11.32 18.13 5.18
N GLY A 90 -11.05 17.52 4.15
CA GLY A 90 -10.68 18.22 2.95
C GLY A 90 -11.81 18.69 2.14
N MET A 91 -12.19 18.75 2.04
CA MET A 91 -12.82 18.87 1.38
C MET A 91 -13.55 18.51 0.69
N VAL A 92 -13.73 18.54 0.79
CA VAL A 92 -14.43 18.07 0.35
C VAL A 92 -14.90 18.10 -0.48
N ILE A 93 -14.89 18.06 -0.47
CA ILE A 93 -15.37 17.69 -1.08
C ILE A 93 -15.75 17.55 -2.03
N ASN A 94 -15.69 17.46 -1.90
CA ASN A 94 -16.20 16.99 -2.66
C ASN A 94 -16.50 16.75 -3.44
N ILE A 95 -16.44 16.69 -3.29
CA ILE A 95 -16.88 16.13 -3.92
C ILE A 95 -17.27 15.96 -4.66
N GLU A 96 -17.15 15.91 -4.37
CA GLU A 96 -17.67 15.47 -5.00
C GLU A 96 -17.82 15.58 -5.71
N GLN A 97 -17.52 15.82 -5.35
CA GLN A 97 -17.79 15.63 -6.04
C GLN A 97 -17.74 15.63 -6.85
N ASN A 98 -17.49 15.75 -6.42
CA ASN A 98 -17.59 15.45 -7.31
C ASN A 98 -17.69 15.31 -8.06
N LEU A 99 -17.68 15.21 -7.92
CA LEU A 99 -18.02 14.76 -8.69
C LEU A 99 -18.30 14.86 -9.54
N SER A 100 -18.22 14.88 -9.44
CA SER A 100 -18.64 14.66 -10.22
C SER A 100 -18.87 14.83 -10.99
N PRO A 101 -18.78 14.83 -10.98
CA PRO A 101 -19.16 14.64 -11.76
C PRO A 101 -19.44 14.73 -12.30
N PRO A 102 -19.42 14.64 -12.29
CA PRO A 102 -19.76 14.41 -12.81
C PRO A 102 -20.10 14.54 -13.30
N PHE A 103 -19.95 14.32 -13.01
CA PHE A 103 -20.19 14.10 -13.53
C PHE A 103 -20.80 14.18 -13.90
N TRP A 104 -20.85 14.06 -13.82
CA TRP A 104 -21.27 13.81 -14.11
C TRP A 104 -21.79 13.94 -14.63
#